data_3527f2490fa1cee3832168359bb9229e
#
_entry.id   3527f2490fa1cee3832168359bb9229e
#
_cell.length_a   1.000
_cell.length_b   1.000
_cell.length_c   1.000
_cell.angle_alpha   90.00
_cell.angle_beta   90.00
_cell.angle_gamma   90.00
#
_symmetry.space_group_name_H-M   'P 1'
#
loop_
_entity.id
_entity.type
_entity.pdbx_description
1 polymer ?
#
loop_
_entity_poly.entity_id
_entity_poly.type
_entity_poly.pdbx_seq_one_letter_code
_entity_poly.pdbx_strand_id
1 'polypeptide(L)'
;MAGRQFGCSRAALLQLLLGVNLMVMPPAQARSLRFVTLLYRHGDRSPVKTYPKDPYQEDIWPQGLGQLTKEGMLQHWELGQALRQRYHGFLNTSYHRQEVYVRSTDFDRTLMSAEANLAGLFPPDGMQRFSPNISWQPIPVHTVPIAEDRVRLASSSLEVVTGTAVAIGLLTPGSFSACFPHVGLQLLKFPLGPCPRFEQLQNETRRTPEYQNESIQNAQFLDMVAHETGLTDLTLETVWNVYDTLFCEQTHGLVLPPWASPQTMQRLSRLKDFSFRFLFGIYEQAEKARLQGGVLLAQIRKNLTLMASSSQLPKLLVYSAHDTTLVALQMALDVYNGEQAPYASCHMFELYQEENGNFSVEMYFRNESTKAPWPVTLPGCPHRCPLQDFLRLTEPVVPRDWQQECQLASSPADTVLLLTVLFRTQAQPPGYRHLPDGEDRA
;
A
#
# COMPACT_ATOMS: atom_id res chain seq x y z
N MET A 1 -65.20 1.13 85.59
CA MET A 1 -65.42 2.31 84.77
C MET A 1 -64.74 2.03 83.42
N ALA A 2 -65.42 2.24 82.38
CA ALA A 2 -65.31 1.70 81.05
C ALA A 2 -63.96 1.95 80.38
N GLY A 3 -63.35 0.89 79.83
CA GLY A 3 -62.26 0.93 78.88
C GLY A 3 -62.77 0.36 77.56
N ARG A 4 -62.78 1.19 76.54
CA ARG A 4 -63.17 0.78 75.18
C ARG A 4 -61.91 0.26 74.40
N GLN A 5 -62.00 -0.99 73.97
CA GLN A 5 -61.08 -1.56 72.99
C GLN A 5 -61.41 -0.98 71.61
N PHE A 6 -60.36 -0.49 70.91
CA PHE A 6 -60.40 -0.23 69.46
C PHE A 6 -59.64 -1.32 68.74
N GLY A 7 -60.35 -2.07 67.98
CA GLY A 7 -59.82 -3.10 67.08
C GLY A 7 -59.08 -2.43 65.92
N CYS A 8 -57.86 -2.85 65.69
CA CYS A 8 -57.06 -2.44 64.55
C CYS A 8 -57.34 -3.42 63.39
N SER A 9 -58.05 -2.94 62.40
CA SER A 9 -58.32 -3.64 61.14
C SER A 9 -57.00 -3.79 60.36
N ARG A 10 -56.60 -5.02 60.10
CA ARG A 10 -55.50 -5.32 59.18
C ARG A 10 -55.94 -5.05 57.76
N ALA A 11 -55.68 -3.88 57.22
CA ALA A 11 -55.70 -3.61 55.81
C ALA A 11 -54.44 -4.23 55.15
N ALA A 12 -54.64 -5.26 54.38
CA ALA A 12 -53.61 -5.88 53.58
C ALA A 12 -53.18 -4.89 52.46
N LEU A 13 -51.99 -4.30 52.63
CA LEU A 13 -51.31 -3.57 51.55
C LEU A 13 -50.78 -4.60 50.54
N LEU A 14 -51.59 -4.87 49.50
CA LEU A 14 -51.11 -5.55 48.31
C LEU A 14 -50.21 -4.59 47.56
N GLN A 15 -48.92 -4.59 47.86
CA GLN A 15 -47.95 -3.92 47.00
C GLN A 15 -47.82 -4.69 45.70
N LEU A 16 -48.50 -4.21 44.65
CA LEU A 16 -48.19 -4.54 43.27
C LEU A 16 -46.75 -4.06 42.98
N LEU A 17 -45.76 -4.96 43.10
CA LEU A 17 -44.46 -4.81 42.53
C LEU A 17 -44.60 -4.93 40.98
N LEU A 18 -45.03 -3.86 40.34
CA LEU A 18 -44.74 -3.63 38.93
C LEU A 18 -43.24 -3.60 38.77
N GLY A 19 -42.64 -4.74 38.47
CA GLY A 19 -41.25 -4.85 38.05
C GLY A 19 -41.08 -4.13 36.71
N VAL A 20 -40.87 -2.80 36.81
CA VAL A 20 -40.31 -2.05 35.71
C VAL A 20 -38.86 -2.51 35.61
N ASN A 21 -38.60 -3.54 34.79
CA ASN A 21 -37.28 -3.79 34.24
C ASN A 21 -36.91 -2.55 33.43
N LEU A 22 -36.38 -1.54 34.10
CA LEU A 22 -35.53 -0.54 33.44
C LEU A 22 -34.38 -1.35 32.80
N MET A 23 -34.52 -1.71 31.53
CA MET A 23 -33.37 -2.02 30.73
C MET A 23 -32.46 -0.79 30.83
N VAL A 24 -31.46 -0.86 31.70
CA VAL A 24 -30.35 0.07 31.68
C VAL A 24 -29.67 -0.16 30.35
N MET A 25 -30.10 0.58 29.32
CA MET A 25 -29.37 0.62 28.08
C MET A 25 -27.94 1.01 28.46
N PRO A 26 -26.92 0.23 28.04
CA PRO A 26 -25.56 0.65 28.28
C PRO A 26 -25.42 2.07 27.70
N PRO A 27 -24.66 2.97 28.36
CA PRO A 27 -24.48 4.31 27.86
C PRO A 27 -24.05 4.22 26.39
N ALA A 28 -24.71 4.99 25.52
CA ALA A 28 -24.37 5.03 24.12
C ALA A 28 -22.86 5.28 24.02
N GLN A 29 -22.13 4.32 23.48
CA GLN A 29 -20.69 4.39 23.38
C GLN A 29 -20.36 5.49 22.37
N ALA A 30 -19.74 6.58 22.80
CA ALA A 30 -19.36 7.65 21.90
C ALA A 30 -18.51 7.11 20.76
N ARG A 31 -18.69 7.67 19.57
CA ARG A 31 -17.89 7.33 18.39
C ARG A 31 -16.40 7.36 18.72
N SER A 32 -15.66 6.32 18.38
CA SER A 32 -14.24 6.19 18.75
C SER A 32 -13.40 5.66 17.59
N LEU A 33 -12.23 6.27 17.40
CA LEU A 33 -11.21 5.77 16.47
C LEU A 33 -10.66 4.44 17.00
N ARG A 34 -10.59 3.43 16.15
CA ARG A 34 -10.16 2.07 16.54
C ARG A 34 -8.86 1.66 15.90
N PHE A 35 -8.62 2.12 14.66
CA PHE A 35 -7.47 1.67 13.88
C PHE A 35 -7.14 2.68 12.78
N VAL A 36 -5.86 2.81 12.47
CA VAL A 36 -5.35 3.68 11.40
C VAL A 36 -4.37 2.92 10.52
N THR A 37 -4.53 3.05 9.20
CA THR A 37 -3.52 2.66 8.23
C THR A 37 -3.03 3.91 7.50
N LEU A 38 -1.72 4.10 7.46
CA LEU A 38 -1.05 5.17 6.73
C LEU A 38 -0.26 4.57 5.57
N LEU A 39 -0.38 5.16 4.39
CA LEU A 39 0.48 4.93 3.25
C LEU A 39 1.07 6.26 2.81
N TYR A 40 2.39 6.41 2.84
CA TYR A 40 3.05 7.63 2.40
C TYR A 40 4.17 7.40 1.39
N ARG A 41 4.38 8.39 0.52
CA ARG A 41 5.55 8.48 -0.37
C ARG A 41 6.77 8.90 0.45
N HIS A 42 7.96 8.42 0.09
CA HIS A 42 9.23 8.94 0.64
C HIS A 42 9.34 10.48 0.47
N GLY A 43 10.21 11.09 1.22
CA GLY A 43 10.51 12.52 1.13
C GLY A 43 11.30 12.90 -0.12
N ASP A 44 11.66 14.17 -0.22
CA ASP A 44 12.53 14.69 -1.28
C ASP A 44 13.84 13.90 -1.39
N ARG A 45 14.35 13.74 -2.61
CA ARG A 45 15.52 12.94 -2.94
C ARG A 45 16.31 13.52 -4.11
N SER A 46 17.55 13.10 -4.25
CA SER A 46 18.30 13.26 -5.51
C SER A 46 17.58 12.54 -6.67
N PRO A 47 17.81 12.92 -7.94
CA PRO A 47 17.18 12.26 -9.07
C PRO A 47 17.52 10.76 -9.09
N VAL A 48 16.60 9.93 -9.63
CA VAL A 48 16.88 8.50 -9.76
C VAL A 48 17.83 8.15 -10.88
N LYS A 49 17.97 9.07 -11.84
CA LYS A 49 18.86 8.95 -13.01
C LYS A 49 19.29 10.34 -13.45
N THR A 50 20.43 10.42 -14.13
CA THR A 50 20.84 11.54 -14.96
C THR A 50 20.65 11.18 -16.45
N TYR A 51 20.77 12.15 -17.35
CA TYR A 51 20.75 11.92 -18.79
C TYR A 51 22.13 12.19 -19.40
N PRO A 52 22.45 11.65 -20.61
CA PRO A 52 23.83 11.72 -21.14
C PRO A 52 24.46 13.12 -21.25
N LYS A 53 23.65 14.14 -21.55
CA LYS A 53 24.10 15.55 -21.65
C LYS A 53 23.82 16.38 -20.38
N ASP A 54 23.45 15.75 -19.29
CA ASP A 54 23.20 16.41 -18.02
C ASP A 54 24.51 17.00 -17.47
N PRO A 55 24.56 18.31 -17.16
CA PRO A 55 25.73 18.91 -16.55
C PRO A 55 25.98 18.47 -15.11
N TYR A 56 24.96 17.87 -14.46
CA TYR A 56 24.99 17.49 -13.06
C TYR A 56 24.90 15.97 -12.93
N GLN A 57 26.05 15.32 -12.91
CA GLN A 57 26.15 13.87 -12.76
C GLN A 57 26.08 13.44 -11.28
N GLU A 58 26.25 12.14 -11.01
CA GLU A 58 26.11 11.56 -9.68
C GLU A 58 27.01 12.21 -8.62
N ASP A 59 28.19 12.69 -9.01
CA ASP A 59 29.21 13.23 -8.12
C ASP A 59 28.80 14.52 -7.39
N ILE A 60 27.81 15.25 -7.90
CA ILE A 60 27.31 16.46 -7.21
C ILE A 60 26.28 16.15 -6.12
N TRP A 61 25.75 14.92 -6.09
CA TRP A 61 24.76 14.50 -5.11
C TRP A 61 25.47 13.83 -3.93
N PRO A 62 25.41 14.40 -2.69
CA PRO A 62 26.27 13.96 -1.58
C PRO A 62 26.16 12.49 -1.21
N GLN A 63 25.00 11.88 -1.44
CA GLN A 63 24.73 10.47 -1.14
C GLN A 63 24.52 9.62 -2.40
N GLY A 64 24.81 10.19 -3.59
CA GLY A 64 24.52 9.55 -4.86
C GLY A 64 23.09 9.73 -5.35
N LEU A 65 22.71 8.98 -6.39
CA LEU A 65 21.40 9.07 -7.02
C LEU A 65 20.31 8.30 -6.25
N GLY A 66 19.09 8.85 -6.26
CA GLY A 66 17.91 8.24 -5.66
C GLY A 66 17.89 8.26 -4.13
N GLN A 67 18.79 8.99 -3.49
CA GLN A 67 18.95 9.05 -2.04
C GLN A 67 18.15 10.18 -1.39
N LEU A 68 17.60 9.92 -0.20
CA LEU A 68 16.82 10.88 0.57
C LEU A 68 17.69 12.10 0.93
N THR A 69 17.16 13.30 0.70
CA THR A 69 17.86 14.55 1.05
C THR A 69 17.52 15.00 2.47
N LYS A 70 18.22 16.02 2.93
CA LYS A 70 17.92 16.69 4.22
C LYS A 70 16.50 17.25 4.22
N GLU A 71 16.06 17.82 3.11
CA GLU A 71 14.70 18.33 2.89
C GLU A 71 13.68 17.20 3.01
N GLY A 72 13.97 16.05 2.44
CA GLY A 72 13.12 14.85 2.53
C GLY A 72 13.02 14.31 3.96
N MET A 73 14.12 14.34 4.73
CA MET A 73 14.11 13.99 6.15
C MET A 73 13.22 14.96 6.94
N LEU A 74 13.33 16.26 6.68
CA LEU A 74 12.53 17.30 7.33
C LEU A 74 11.04 17.15 7.01
N GLN A 75 10.68 16.92 5.73
CA GLN A 75 9.30 16.69 5.31
C GLN A 75 8.67 15.52 6.08
N HIS A 76 9.41 14.44 6.29
CA HIS A 76 8.93 13.27 7.04
C HIS A 76 8.85 13.51 8.56
N TRP A 77 9.78 14.24 9.10
CA TRP A 77 9.72 14.65 10.51
C TRP A 77 8.49 15.53 10.78
N GLU A 78 8.22 16.51 9.90
CA GLU A 78 7.02 17.36 9.97
C GLU A 78 5.72 16.56 9.80
N LEU A 79 5.70 15.59 8.88
CA LEU A 79 4.58 14.66 8.75
C LEU A 79 4.37 13.89 10.04
N GLY A 80 5.44 13.40 10.66
CA GLY A 80 5.41 12.71 11.96
C GLY A 80 4.78 13.56 13.05
N GLN A 81 5.18 14.84 13.15
CA GLN A 81 4.60 15.79 14.11
C GLN A 81 3.11 16.03 13.84
N ALA A 82 2.72 16.22 12.59
CA ALA A 82 1.31 16.40 12.23
C ALA A 82 0.47 15.16 12.58
N LEU A 83 1.00 13.96 12.37
CA LEU A 83 0.36 12.70 12.75
C LEU A 83 0.26 12.55 14.28
N ARG A 84 1.31 12.92 15.03
CA ARG A 84 1.27 12.95 16.49
C ARG A 84 0.15 13.85 17.02
N GLN A 85 -0.02 15.01 16.42
CA GLN A 85 -1.10 15.93 16.77
C GLN A 85 -2.47 15.36 16.40
N ARG A 86 -2.63 14.82 15.20
CA ARG A 86 -3.89 14.26 14.70
C ARG A 86 -4.39 13.10 15.54
N TYR A 87 -3.49 12.23 15.96
CA TYR A 87 -3.82 11.01 16.71
C TYR A 87 -3.56 11.14 18.23
N HIS A 88 -3.48 12.38 18.72
CA HIS A 88 -3.39 12.64 20.14
C HIS A 88 -4.63 12.08 20.87
N GLY A 89 -4.41 11.37 21.98
CA GLY A 89 -5.46 10.69 22.73
C GLY A 89 -5.89 9.32 22.18
N PHE A 90 -5.52 9.00 20.92
CA PHE A 90 -5.68 7.67 20.34
C PHE A 90 -4.42 6.82 20.49
N LEU A 91 -3.28 7.36 20.06
CA LEU A 91 -1.97 6.74 20.28
C LEU A 91 -1.40 7.21 21.62
N ASN A 92 -0.62 6.34 22.25
CA ASN A 92 0.17 6.74 23.40
C ASN A 92 1.19 7.81 22.98
N THR A 93 1.50 8.75 23.87
CA THR A 93 2.52 9.78 23.62
C THR A 93 3.93 9.21 23.53
N SER A 94 4.18 8.11 24.23
CA SER A 94 5.41 7.32 24.14
C SER A 94 5.24 6.15 23.20
N TYR A 95 6.30 5.71 22.54
CA TYR A 95 6.25 4.55 21.64
C TYR A 95 5.93 3.27 22.41
N HIS A 96 4.92 2.55 21.92
CA HIS A 96 4.57 1.21 22.41
C HIS A 96 4.55 0.23 21.22
N ARG A 97 5.41 -0.77 21.28
CA ARG A 97 5.57 -1.79 20.23
C ARG A 97 4.25 -2.46 19.83
N GLN A 98 3.33 -2.65 20.79
CA GLN A 98 2.04 -3.28 20.55
C GLN A 98 1.06 -2.38 19.80
N GLU A 99 1.27 -1.06 19.81
CA GLU A 99 0.36 -0.10 19.17
C GLU A 99 0.73 0.21 17.72
N VAL A 100 2.01 0.01 17.34
CA VAL A 100 2.54 0.52 16.05
C VAL A 100 3.31 -0.56 15.32
N TYR A 101 3.01 -0.73 14.04
CA TYR A 101 3.78 -1.54 13.12
C TYR A 101 4.13 -0.74 11.87
N VAL A 102 5.39 -0.74 11.48
CA VAL A 102 5.91 0.04 10.34
C VAL A 102 6.55 -0.92 9.33
N ARG A 103 6.12 -0.83 8.08
CA ARG A 103 6.69 -1.57 6.95
C ARG A 103 7.10 -0.60 5.85
N SER A 104 8.31 -0.79 5.32
CA SER A 104 8.86 -0.04 4.20
C SER A 104 9.12 -0.97 3.00
N THR A 105 9.18 -0.40 1.79
CA THR A 105 9.93 -1.03 0.69
C THR A 105 11.41 -1.05 1.06
N ASP A 106 12.18 -1.96 0.44
CA ASP A 106 13.61 -2.13 0.70
C ASP A 106 14.45 -1.17 -0.16
N PHE A 107 14.20 0.14 0.04
CA PHE A 107 14.98 1.23 -0.55
C PHE A 107 15.40 2.20 0.55
N ASP A 108 16.65 2.67 0.53
CA ASP A 108 17.21 3.56 1.55
C ASP A 108 16.30 4.77 1.80
N ARG A 109 15.85 5.46 0.74
CA ARG A 109 14.98 6.64 0.85
C ARG A 109 13.65 6.37 1.55
N THR A 110 13.07 5.17 1.41
CA THR A 110 11.80 4.82 2.07
C THR A 110 12.02 4.39 3.51
N LEU A 111 13.10 3.67 3.80
CA LEU A 111 13.52 3.29 5.15
C LEU A 111 13.85 4.53 5.97
N MET A 112 14.73 5.40 5.46
CA MET A 112 15.10 6.67 6.12
C MET A 112 13.91 7.62 6.27
N SER A 113 12.98 7.64 5.31
CA SER A 113 11.72 8.40 5.43
C SER A 113 10.87 7.91 6.60
N ALA A 114 10.77 6.59 6.78
CA ALA A 114 10.04 6.01 7.92
C ALA A 114 10.72 6.37 9.25
N GLU A 115 12.04 6.29 9.33
CA GLU A 115 12.82 6.65 10.52
C GLU A 115 12.65 8.13 10.88
N ALA A 116 12.75 9.03 9.90
CA ALA A 116 12.52 10.47 10.09
C ALA A 116 11.08 10.77 10.54
N ASN A 117 10.09 10.07 9.95
CA ASN A 117 8.69 10.18 10.35
C ASN A 117 8.49 9.75 11.81
N LEU A 118 9.06 8.62 12.21
CA LEU A 118 8.97 8.09 13.55
C LEU A 118 9.65 8.99 14.59
N ALA A 119 10.73 9.69 14.21
CA ALA A 119 11.36 10.68 15.08
C ALA A 119 10.42 11.86 15.39
N GLY A 120 9.60 12.28 14.42
CA GLY A 120 8.57 13.31 14.63
C GLY A 120 7.34 12.79 15.38
N LEU A 121 6.92 11.55 15.11
CA LEU A 121 5.72 10.95 15.69
C LEU A 121 5.94 10.51 17.14
N PHE A 122 7.09 9.94 17.48
CA PHE A 122 7.44 9.42 18.79
C PHE A 122 8.79 9.95 19.29
N PRO A 123 8.94 11.28 19.54
CA PRO A 123 10.14 11.78 20.20
C PRO A 123 10.25 11.12 21.59
N PRO A 124 11.43 10.63 21.99
CA PRO A 124 11.60 9.93 23.25
C PRO A 124 11.40 10.87 24.45
N ASP A 125 10.70 10.39 25.47
CA ASP A 125 10.54 11.05 26.75
C ASP A 125 10.89 10.11 27.92
N GLY A 126 11.14 10.67 29.09
CA GLY A 126 11.37 9.93 30.32
C GLY A 126 12.35 8.75 30.14
N MET A 127 11.89 7.54 30.45
CA MET A 127 12.70 6.31 30.37
C MET A 127 13.03 5.86 28.95
N GLN A 128 12.36 6.37 27.92
CA GLN A 128 12.68 6.05 26.53
C GLN A 128 13.88 6.83 25.99
N ARG A 129 14.31 7.87 26.72
CA ARG A 129 15.51 8.64 26.37
C ARG A 129 16.76 7.89 26.83
N PHE A 130 17.38 7.14 25.94
CA PHE A 130 18.59 6.37 26.25
C PHE A 130 19.87 7.21 26.38
N SER A 131 19.86 8.45 25.87
CA SER A 131 20.94 9.43 26.03
C SER A 131 20.38 10.84 26.24
N PRO A 132 20.92 11.64 27.14
CA PRO A 132 20.44 13.01 27.38
C PRO A 132 20.66 13.94 26.17
N ASN A 133 21.63 13.62 25.31
CA ASN A 133 22.03 14.43 24.17
C ASN A 133 21.33 14.03 22.86
N ILE A 134 20.51 12.98 22.87
CA ILE A 134 19.87 12.46 21.67
C ILE A 134 18.35 12.50 21.85
N SER A 135 17.67 13.30 20.99
CA SER A 135 16.21 13.40 20.95
C SER A 135 15.59 12.42 19.93
N TRP A 136 16.13 11.21 19.86
CA TRP A 136 15.69 10.14 18.97
C TRP A 136 15.73 8.81 19.71
N GLN A 137 14.89 7.86 19.30
CA GLN A 137 14.92 6.47 19.77
C GLN A 137 14.79 5.51 18.58
N PRO A 138 15.42 4.32 18.64
CA PRO A 138 15.28 3.31 17.59
C PRO A 138 13.90 2.65 17.66
N ILE A 139 13.13 2.79 16.58
CA ILE A 139 11.84 2.13 16.40
C ILE A 139 11.96 1.20 15.19
N PRO A 140 11.57 -0.08 15.28
CA PRO A 140 11.74 -1.03 14.19
C PRO A 140 10.95 -0.63 12.94
N VAL A 141 11.65 -0.57 11.80
CA VAL A 141 11.07 -0.49 10.45
C VAL A 141 11.31 -1.83 9.77
N HIS A 142 10.23 -2.52 9.42
CA HIS A 142 10.30 -3.83 8.79
C HIS A 142 10.32 -3.69 7.27
N THR A 143 11.09 -4.54 6.60
CA THR A 143 11.12 -4.64 5.15
C THR A 143 11.20 -6.09 4.71
N VAL A 144 11.02 -6.34 3.42
CA VAL A 144 11.26 -7.64 2.78
C VAL A 144 12.38 -7.41 1.76
N PRO A 145 13.51 -8.11 1.87
CA PRO A 145 14.62 -7.97 0.93
C PRO A 145 14.17 -8.14 -0.52
N ILE A 146 14.67 -7.29 -1.42
CA ILE A 146 14.29 -7.30 -2.85
C ILE A 146 14.52 -8.68 -3.49
N ALA A 147 15.59 -9.37 -3.09
CA ALA A 147 15.92 -10.69 -3.61
C ALA A 147 14.91 -11.77 -3.17
N GLU A 148 14.44 -11.71 -1.93
CA GLU A 148 13.45 -12.67 -1.39
C GLU A 148 12.05 -12.40 -1.95
N ASP A 149 11.74 -11.16 -2.26
CA ASP A 149 10.51 -10.77 -2.93
C ASP A 149 10.37 -11.39 -4.34
N ARG A 150 11.49 -11.75 -4.99
CA ARG A 150 11.51 -12.38 -6.32
C ARG A 150 11.48 -13.91 -6.28
N VAL A 151 12.02 -14.55 -5.25
CA VAL A 151 12.28 -16.00 -5.22
C VAL A 151 11.07 -16.81 -4.73
N ARG A 152 10.21 -16.27 -3.91
CA ARG A 152 9.04 -17.01 -3.40
C ARG A 152 7.91 -17.21 -4.41
N LEU A 153 7.94 -16.52 -5.53
CA LEU A 153 7.00 -16.75 -6.64
C LEU A 153 7.33 -18.03 -7.45
N ALA A 154 8.56 -18.52 -7.39
CA ALA A 154 9.00 -19.71 -8.13
C ALA A 154 8.90 -21.04 -7.35
N SER A 155 8.73 -20.99 -6.02
CA SER A 155 8.79 -22.20 -5.19
C SER A 155 7.44 -22.74 -4.70
N SER A 156 6.32 -22.13 -5.07
CA SER A 156 4.98 -22.62 -4.68
C SER A 156 4.36 -23.66 -5.64
N SER A 157 5.11 -24.12 -6.66
CA SER A 157 4.59 -25.08 -7.64
C SER A 157 5.02 -26.54 -7.39
N LEU A 158 5.64 -26.87 -6.24
CA LEU A 158 5.97 -28.27 -5.93
C LEU A 158 5.98 -28.52 -4.43
N GLU A 159 4.80 -28.75 -3.84
CA GLU A 159 4.65 -29.64 -2.68
C GLU A 159 3.17 -30.00 -2.49
N VAL A 160 2.72 -30.97 -3.28
CA VAL A 160 1.66 -31.86 -2.86
C VAL A 160 2.31 -32.88 -1.94
N VAL A 161 2.32 -32.66 -0.64
CA VAL A 161 2.64 -33.67 0.36
C VAL A 161 1.37 -34.04 1.08
N THR A 162 0.90 -35.24 0.75
CA THR A 162 -0.02 -36.07 1.56
C THR A 162 0.59 -36.26 2.94
N GLY A 163 -0.13 -35.85 3.98
CA GLY A 163 0.29 -36.17 5.35
C GLY A 163 -0.51 -35.46 6.42
N THR A 164 -1.57 -36.12 6.89
CA THR A 164 -2.25 -35.85 8.14
C THR A 164 -1.27 -35.80 9.31
N ALA A 165 -1.08 -34.60 9.89
CA ALA A 165 -0.48 -34.48 11.22
C ALA A 165 -1.26 -33.44 12.02
N VAL A 166 -2.05 -33.92 12.97
CA VAL A 166 -2.63 -33.15 14.06
C VAL A 166 -1.46 -32.76 14.98
N ALA A 167 -1.10 -31.49 15.01
CA ALA A 167 -0.19 -30.95 16.00
C ALA A 167 -0.92 -29.96 16.89
N ILE A 168 -1.25 -30.40 18.09
CA ILE A 168 -1.60 -29.55 19.23
C ILE A 168 -0.31 -28.87 19.67
N GLY A 169 -0.11 -27.62 19.29
CA GLY A 169 1.05 -26.81 19.66
C GLY A 169 0.66 -25.72 20.64
N LEU A 170 1.20 -25.83 21.84
CA LEU A 170 1.15 -24.82 22.90
C LEU A 170 1.60 -23.45 22.37
N LEU A 171 0.71 -22.47 22.47
CA LEU A 171 0.99 -21.07 22.18
C LEU A 171 1.89 -20.47 23.28
N THR A 172 3.14 -20.21 22.96
CA THR A 172 3.99 -19.34 23.79
C THR A 172 3.74 -17.88 23.43
N PRO A 173 3.59 -16.95 24.40
CA PRO A 173 3.40 -15.52 24.12
C PRO A 173 4.75 -14.90 23.72
N GLY A 174 5.04 -14.79 22.44
CA GLY A 174 6.34 -14.25 22.04
C GLY A 174 6.57 -13.84 20.59
N SER A 175 5.71 -14.16 19.63
CA SER A 175 5.97 -13.74 18.25
C SER A 175 4.77 -13.05 17.62
N PHE A 176 4.76 -11.72 17.65
CA PHE A 176 3.90 -10.85 16.84
C PHE A 176 4.07 -11.09 15.33
N SER A 177 5.12 -11.78 14.92
CA SER A 177 5.39 -12.17 13.52
C SER A 177 4.36 -13.16 12.96
N ALA A 178 3.59 -13.85 13.80
CA ALA A 178 2.65 -14.89 13.37
C ALA A 178 1.26 -14.34 12.99
N CYS A 179 0.92 -13.10 13.36
CA CYS A 179 -0.39 -12.50 13.04
C CYS A 179 -0.50 -11.92 11.63
N PHE A 180 0.64 -11.68 10.98
CA PHE A 180 0.65 -11.31 9.56
C PHE A 180 1.20 -12.50 8.78
N PRO A 181 0.35 -13.32 8.13
CA PRO A 181 0.87 -14.33 7.23
C PRO A 181 1.77 -13.63 6.23
N HIS A 182 3.02 -14.09 6.12
CA HIS A 182 3.96 -13.65 5.11
C HIS A 182 3.37 -13.98 3.73
N VAL A 183 2.49 -13.12 3.24
CA VAL A 183 2.15 -13.11 1.83
C VAL A 183 3.40 -12.56 1.16
N GLY A 184 4.15 -13.42 0.50
CA GLY A 184 5.39 -13.09 -0.22
C GLY A 184 5.17 -12.25 -1.47
N LEU A 185 4.17 -11.37 -1.46
CA LEU A 185 3.89 -10.38 -2.48
C LEU A 185 4.59 -9.08 -2.10
N GLN A 186 5.22 -8.45 -3.08
CA GLN A 186 5.82 -7.11 -2.97
C GLN A 186 4.72 -6.06 -2.78
N LEU A 187 4.00 -6.12 -1.65
CA LEU A 187 2.80 -5.37 -1.35
C LEU A 187 2.89 -3.86 -1.67
N LEU A 188 4.09 -3.29 -1.54
CA LEU A 188 4.32 -1.84 -1.66
C LEU A 188 5.10 -1.44 -2.91
N LYS A 189 5.65 -2.39 -3.68
CA LYS A 189 6.47 -2.12 -4.86
C LYS A 189 5.60 -2.06 -6.12
N PHE A 190 6.00 -1.25 -7.09
CA PHE A 190 5.44 -1.26 -8.43
C PHE A 190 6.55 -1.50 -9.47
N PRO A 191 6.33 -2.36 -10.46
CA PRO A 191 5.29 -3.38 -10.52
C PRO A 191 5.44 -4.44 -9.42
N LEU A 192 4.33 -5.05 -9.02
CA LEU A 192 4.30 -6.06 -7.94
C LEU A 192 5.16 -7.31 -8.22
N GLY A 193 5.31 -7.64 -9.49
CA GLY A 193 6.08 -8.78 -9.97
C GLY A 193 5.77 -9.02 -11.45
N PRO A 194 6.35 -10.06 -12.08
CA PRO A 194 6.00 -10.43 -13.44
C PRO A 194 4.49 -10.74 -13.52
N CYS A 195 3.79 -10.01 -14.38
CA CYS A 195 2.35 -10.15 -14.59
C CYS A 195 2.06 -10.00 -16.09
N PRO A 196 2.14 -11.10 -16.88
CA PRO A 196 1.94 -11.06 -18.33
C PRO A 196 0.63 -10.37 -18.75
N ARG A 197 -0.46 -10.57 -17.99
CA ARG A 197 -1.72 -9.88 -18.28
C ARG A 197 -1.61 -8.36 -18.12
N PHE A 198 -0.92 -7.88 -17.10
CA PHE A 198 -0.70 -6.44 -16.93
C PHE A 198 0.17 -5.85 -18.06
N GLU A 199 1.20 -6.57 -18.50
CA GLU A 199 2.03 -6.17 -19.65
C GLU A 199 1.22 -6.15 -20.93
N GLN A 200 0.32 -7.11 -21.14
CA GLN A 200 -0.61 -7.13 -22.27
C GLN A 200 -1.53 -5.91 -22.24
N LEU A 201 -2.11 -5.57 -21.09
CA LEU A 201 -2.95 -4.37 -20.91
C LEU A 201 -2.20 -3.07 -21.24
N GLN A 202 -0.91 -2.99 -20.91
CA GLN A 202 -0.06 -1.86 -21.30
C GLN A 202 0.09 -1.78 -22.82
N ASN A 203 0.32 -2.92 -23.48
CA ASN A 203 0.42 -2.98 -24.95
C ASN A 203 -0.92 -2.62 -25.63
N GLU A 204 -2.04 -3.02 -25.04
CA GLU A 204 -3.38 -2.65 -25.51
C GLU A 204 -3.63 -1.15 -25.32
N THR A 205 -3.20 -0.58 -24.19
CA THR A 205 -3.29 0.86 -23.90
C THR A 205 -2.58 1.70 -24.96
N ARG A 206 -1.38 1.27 -25.42
CA ARG A 206 -0.64 1.96 -26.51
C ARG A 206 -1.40 2.02 -27.83
N ARG A 207 -2.37 1.13 -28.04
CA ARG A 207 -3.19 1.09 -29.27
C ARG A 207 -4.46 1.93 -29.16
N THR A 208 -4.77 2.49 -27.99
CA THR A 208 -5.96 3.31 -27.81
C THR A 208 -5.84 4.65 -28.54
N PRO A 209 -6.96 5.22 -29.02
CA PRO A 209 -6.96 6.54 -29.66
C PRO A 209 -6.40 7.63 -28.75
N GLU A 210 -6.65 7.55 -27.44
CA GLU A 210 -6.15 8.53 -26.45
C GLU A 210 -4.63 8.53 -26.40
N TYR A 211 -4.01 7.35 -26.27
CA TYR A 211 -2.55 7.25 -26.24
C TYR A 211 -1.92 7.66 -27.60
N GLN A 212 -2.49 7.23 -28.72
CA GLN A 212 -1.97 7.54 -30.04
C GLN A 212 -2.04 9.05 -30.31
N ASN A 213 -3.14 9.69 -29.96
CA ASN A 213 -3.30 11.14 -30.11
C ASN A 213 -2.27 11.91 -29.27
N GLU A 214 -2.08 11.54 -28.00
CA GLU A 214 -1.06 12.14 -27.12
C GLU A 214 0.35 11.94 -27.69
N SER A 215 0.64 10.75 -28.24
CA SER A 215 1.93 10.45 -28.87
C SER A 215 2.20 11.33 -30.08
N ILE A 216 1.21 11.48 -30.96
CA ILE A 216 1.33 12.33 -32.17
C ILE A 216 1.52 13.80 -31.79
N GLN A 217 0.72 14.33 -30.83
CA GLN A 217 0.79 15.72 -30.39
C GLN A 217 2.14 16.07 -29.72
N ASN A 218 2.81 15.09 -29.14
CA ASN A 218 4.06 15.30 -28.43
C ASN A 218 5.30 14.81 -29.18
N ALA A 219 5.17 14.24 -30.38
CA ALA A 219 6.30 13.66 -31.12
C ALA A 219 7.46 14.65 -31.30
N GLN A 220 7.21 15.85 -31.87
CA GLN A 220 8.23 16.87 -32.06
C GLN A 220 8.85 17.37 -30.73
N PHE A 221 8.04 17.43 -29.67
CA PHE A 221 8.53 17.82 -28.35
C PHE A 221 9.45 16.75 -27.76
N LEU A 222 9.09 15.50 -27.87
CA LEU A 222 9.92 14.36 -27.41
C LEU A 222 11.22 14.28 -28.24
N ASP A 223 11.19 14.53 -29.54
CA ASP A 223 12.38 14.59 -30.40
C ASP A 223 13.33 15.72 -29.93
N MET A 224 12.78 16.90 -29.64
CA MET A 224 13.56 18.01 -29.08
C MET A 224 14.21 17.63 -27.73
N VAL A 225 13.43 17.08 -26.81
CA VAL A 225 13.93 16.67 -25.49
C VAL A 225 14.98 15.54 -25.64
N ALA A 226 14.77 14.58 -26.53
CA ALA A 226 15.73 13.52 -26.84
C ALA A 226 17.06 14.10 -27.35
N HIS A 227 16.99 15.05 -28.29
CA HIS A 227 18.17 15.74 -28.81
C HIS A 227 18.92 16.48 -27.68
N GLU A 228 18.22 17.27 -26.87
CA GLU A 228 18.84 18.07 -25.80
C GLU A 228 19.45 17.22 -24.68
N THR A 229 18.82 16.08 -24.35
CA THR A 229 19.28 15.17 -23.31
C THR A 229 20.29 14.13 -23.79
N GLY A 230 20.35 13.86 -25.10
CA GLY A 230 21.16 12.77 -25.69
C GLY A 230 20.56 11.38 -25.50
N LEU A 231 19.28 11.29 -25.13
CA LEU A 231 18.54 10.02 -25.02
C LEU A 231 18.08 9.55 -26.40
N THR A 232 18.18 8.24 -26.66
CA THR A 232 17.79 7.65 -27.97
C THR A 232 16.37 7.11 -27.96
N ASP A 233 15.86 6.66 -26.80
CA ASP A 233 14.58 5.92 -26.68
C ASP A 233 13.61 6.67 -25.77
N LEU A 234 13.38 7.97 -26.03
CA LEU A 234 12.47 8.77 -25.26
C LEU A 234 11.02 8.58 -25.75
N THR A 235 10.14 8.17 -24.83
CA THR A 235 8.72 7.93 -25.10
C THR A 235 7.85 8.68 -24.09
N LEU A 236 6.52 8.71 -24.32
CA LEU A 236 5.56 9.21 -23.33
C LEU A 236 5.67 8.52 -21.96
N GLU A 237 6.13 7.28 -21.96
CA GLU A 237 6.23 6.45 -20.76
C GLU A 237 7.54 6.67 -20.00
N THR A 238 8.59 7.14 -20.69
CA THR A 238 9.94 7.30 -20.12
C THR A 238 10.34 8.75 -19.87
N VAL A 239 9.62 9.71 -20.47
CA VAL A 239 9.94 11.15 -20.37
C VAL A 239 9.85 11.70 -18.95
N TRP A 240 9.12 11.04 -18.06
CA TRP A 240 9.06 11.40 -16.66
C TRP A 240 10.44 11.38 -15.99
N ASN A 241 11.39 10.54 -16.45
CA ASN A 241 12.74 10.51 -15.92
C ASN A 241 13.46 11.85 -16.16
N VAL A 242 13.26 12.47 -17.33
CA VAL A 242 13.84 13.78 -17.64
C VAL A 242 13.23 14.86 -16.74
N TYR A 243 11.90 14.83 -16.58
CA TYR A 243 11.22 15.73 -15.65
C TYR A 243 11.75 15.56 -14.22
N ASP A 244 11.90 14.32 -13.75
CA ASP A 244 12.38 14.00 -12.41
C ASP A 244 13.77 14.59 -12.15
N THR A 245 14.70 14.41 -13.09
CA THR A 245 16.05 14.97 -12.99
C THR A 245 16.02 16.49 -12.89
N LEU A 246 15.39 17.16 -13.85
CA LEU A 246 15.30 18.62 -13.87
C LEU A 246 14.55 19.19 -12.67
N PHE A 247 13.50 18.49 -12.20
CA PHE A 247 12.75 18.90 -11.01
C PHE A 247 13.60 18.81 -9.74
N CYS A 248 14.36 17.73 -9.57
CA CYS A 248 15.29 17.60 -8.45
C CYS A 248 16.37 18.69 -8.50
N GLU A 249 16.98 18.92 -9.67
CA GLU A 249 17.98 19.99 -9.87
C GLU A 249 17.42 21.36 -9.48
N GLN A 250 16.26 21.71 -10.01
CA GLN A 250 15.59 22.99 -9.70
C GLN A 250 15.27 23.11 -8.21
N THR A 251 14.77 22.05 -7.57
CA THR A 251 14.45 22.03 -6.15
C THR A 251 15.67 22.27 -5.27
N HIS A 252 16.83 21.78 -5.71
CA HIS A 252 18.12 21.93 -5.01
C HIS A 252 18.93 23.16 -5.48
N GLY A 253 18.29 24.09 -6.20
CA GLY A 253 18.89 25.37 -6.58
C GLY A 253 19.95 25.30 -7.69
N LEU A 254 20.01 24.19 -8.43
CA LEU A 254 20.87 24.05 -9.59
C LEU A 254 20.29 24.80 -10.80
N VAL A 255 21.16 25.33 -11.65
CA VAL A 255 20.74 26.10 -12.82
C VAL A 255 20.34 25.14 -13.95
N LEU A 256 19.07 25.16 -14.30
CA LEU A 256 18.58 24.33 -15.41
C LEU A 256 19.20 24.74 -16.76
N PRO A 257 19.39 23.80 -17.68
CA PRO A 257 19.86 24.11 -19.03
C PRO A 257 18.87 25.01 -19.77
N PRO A 258 19.33 25.87 -20.70
CA PRO A 258 18.50 26.88 -21.36
C PRO A 258 17.25 26.34 -22.06
N TRP A 259 17.29 25.10 -22.53
CA TRP A 259 16.16 24.43 -23.18
C TRP A 259 15.04 24.04 -22.20
N ALA A 260 15.36 23.86 -20.91
CA ALA A 260 14.41 23.52 -19.85
C ALA A 260 13.68 24.78 -19.34
N SER A 261 13.08 25.53 -20.25
CA SER A 261 12.27 26.72 -19.95
C SER A 261 11.06 26.39 -19.05
N PRO A 262 10.43 27.37 -18.38
CA PRO A 262 9.22 27.13 -17.60
C PRO A 262 8.10 26.45 -18.40
N GLN A 263 7.97 26.75 -19.69
CA GLN A 263 6.99 26.12 -20.58
C GLN A 263 7.36 24.65 -20.86
N THR A 264 8.66 24.37 -21.05
CA THR A 264 9.17 23.01 -21.20
C THR A 264 8.92 22.21 -19.93
N MET A 265 9.24 22.75 -18.76
CA MET A 265 8.99 22.10 -17.47
C MET A 265 7.50 21.82 -17.24
N GLN A 266 6.62 22.76 -17.56
CA GLN A 266 5.18 22.55 -17.46
C GLN A 266 4.69 21.43 -18.39
N ARG A 267 5.24 21.34 -19.62
CA ARG A 267 4.88 20.28 -20.57
C ARG A 267 5.39 18.93 -20.10
N LEU A 268 6.63 18.85 -19.62
CA LEU A 268 7.21 17.65 -19.02
C LEU A 268 6.40 17.18 -17.80
N SER A 269 5.97 18.12 -16.93
CA SER A 269 5.11 17.78 -15.79
C SER A 269 3.79 17.12 -16.20
N ARG A 270 3.12 17.66 -17.23
CA ARG A 270 1.88 17.07 -17.76
C ARG A 270 2.12 15.68 -18.35
N LEU A 271 3.23 15.48 -19.07
CA LEU A 271 3.57 14.18 -19.61
C LEU A 271 3.94 13.16 -18.52
N LYS A 272 4.59 13.63 -17.45
CA LYS A 272 4.81 12.81 -16.26
C LYS A 272 3.47 12.33 -15.65
N ASP A 273 2.49 13.23 -15.48
CA ASP A 273 1.16 12.86 -14.96
C ASP A 273 0.41 11.92 -15.93
N PHE A 274 0.57 12.13 -17.24
CA PHE A 274 0.05 11.22 -18.26
C PHE A 274 0.66 9.81 -18.13
N SER A 275 1.93 9.68 -17.77
CA SER A 275 2.56 8.36 -17.59
C SER A 275 1.91 7.54 -16.46
N PHE A 276 1.45 8.18 -15.38
CA PHE A 276 0.65 7.49 -14.34
C PHE A 276 -0.72 7.05 -14.86
N ARG A 277 -1.38 7.89 -15.67
CA ARG A 277 -2.65 7.53 -16.31
C ARG A 277 -2.46 6.36 -17.30
N PHE A 278 -1.36 6.34 -18.03
CA PHE A 278 -0.99 5.20 -18.89
C PHE A 278 -0.83 3.91 -18.06
N LEU A 279 -0.11 3.97 -16.96
CA LEU A 279 0.17 2.81 -16.12
C LEU A 279 -1.09 2.21 -15.50
N PHE A 280 -1.98 3.03 -14.96
CA PHE A 280 -3.08 2.57 -14.11
C PHE A 280 -4.49 2.90 -14.63
N GLY A 281 -4.61 3.84 -15.55
CA GLY A 281 -5.88 4.33 -16.12
C GLY A 281 -6.00 4.09 -17.62
N ILE A 282 -6.58 5.06 -18.34
CA ILE A 282 -6.82 5.14 -19.80
C ILE A 282 -7.62 3.97 -20.35
N TYR A 283 -7.15 2.73 -20.16
CA TYR A 283 -7.74 1.52 -20.71
C TYR A 283 -7.79 0.44 -19.65
N GLU A 284 -8.96 -0.20 -19.48
CA GLU A 284 -9.21 -1.27 -18.51
C GLU A 284 -8.70 -0.92 -17.09
N GLN A 285 -9.04 0.28 -16.62
CA GLN A 285 -8.59 0.80 -15.31
C GLN A 285 -8.90 -0.17 -14.18
N ALA A 286 -10.10 -0.73 -14.15
CA ALA A 286 -10.52 -1.66 -13.09
C ALA A 286 -9.66 -2.93 -13.05
N GLU A 287 -9.29 -3.49 -14.22
CA GLU A 287 -8.43 -4.66 -14.30
C GLU A 287 -6.98 -4.31 -13.94
N LYS A 288 -6.44 -3.22 -14.46
CA LYS A 288 -5.10 -2.73 -14.08
C LYS A 288 -5.01 -2.46 -12.58
N ALA A 289 -6.02 -1.78 -12.03
CA ALA A 289 -6.11 -1.50 -10.59
C ALA A 289 -6.13 -2.78 -9.77
N ARG A 290 -6.91 -3.78 -10.19
CA ARG A 290 -7.01 -5.09 -9.55
C ARG A 290 -5.66 -5.82 -9.52
N LEU A 291 -4.90 -5.78 -10.61
CA LEU A 291 -3.61 -6.44 -10.73
C LEU A 291 -2.47 -5.71 -9.99
N GLN A 292 -2.64 -4.45 -9.62
CA GLN A 292 -1.61 -3.62 -8.95
C GLN A 292 -2.09 -3.10 -7.59
N GLY A 293 -2.77 -1.96 -7.55
CA GLY A 293 -3.22 -1.33 -6.29
C GLY A 293 -4.20 -2.17 -5.48
N GLY A 294 -4.98 -3.02 -6.14
CA GLY A 294 -5.96 -3.92 -5.52
C GLY A 294 -5.35 -4.92 -4.55
N VAL A 295 -4.09 -5.30 -4.74
CA VAL A 295 -3.37 -6.20 -3.80
C VAL A 295 -3.13 -5.52 -2.46
N LEU A 296 -2.66 -4.27 -2.47
CA LEU A 296 -2.51 -3.47 -1.25
C LEU A 296 -3.87 -3.19 -0.61
N LEU A 297 -4.87 -2.85 -1.42
CA LEU A 297 -6.24 -2.64 -0.96
C LEU A 297 -6.82 -3.91 -0.29
N ALA A 298 -6.56 -5.09 -0.83
CA ALA A 298 -6.94 -6.36 -0.21
C ALA A 298 -6.36 -6.51 1.19
N GLN A 299 -5.09 -6.17 1.38
CA GLN A 299 -4.44 -6.21 2.70
C GLN A 299 -5.03 -5.16 3.66
N ILE A 300 -5.32 -3.94 3.18
CA ILE A 300 -5.96 -2.89 3.98
C ILE A 300 -7.36 -3.35 4.42
N ARG A 301 -8.18 -3.87 3.51
CA ARG A 301 -9.52 -4.44 3.81
C ARG A 301 -9.44 -5.54 4.86
N LYS A 302 -8.49 -6.47 4.73
CA LYS A 302 -8.26 -7.54 5.69
C LYS A 302 -7.95 -6.97 7.08
N ASN A 303 -7.08 -5.98 7.17
CA ASN A 303 -6.71 -5.36 8.43
C ASN A 303 -7.91 -4.63 9.07
N LEU A 304 -8.68 -3.86 8.29
CA LEU A 304 -9.90 -3.19 8.76
C LEU A 304 -10.92 -4.21 9.32
N THR A 305 -11.14 -5.33 8.63
CA THR A 305 -12.06 -6.39 9.06
C THR A 305 -11.59 -7.06 10.36
N LEU A 306 -10.29 -7.35 10.45
CA LEU A 306 -9.71 -7.95 11.66
C LEU A 306 -9.84 -7.02 12.86
N MET A 307 -9.61 -5.71 12.68
CA MET A 307 -9.74 -4.72 13.75
C MET A 307 -11.18 -4.45 14.17
N ALA A 308 -12.15 -4.62 13.27
CA ALA A 308 -13.56 -4.56 13.62
C ALA A 308 -14.01 -5.78 14.45
N SER A 309 -13.34 -6.93 14.30
CA SER A 309 -13.70 -8.17 15.01
C SER A 309 -12.81 -8.48 16.23
N SER A 310 -11.64 -7.88 16.36
CA SER A 310 -10.66 -8.18 17.39
C SER A 310 -9.80 -6.95 17.72
N SER A 311 -9.49 -6.74 19.00
CA SER A 311 -8.61 -5.67 19.48
C SER A 311 -7.13 -6.07 19.58
N GLN A 312 -6.73 -7.19 19.00
CA GLN A 312 -5.39 -7.78 19.18
C GLN A 312 -4.33 -7.27 18.19
N LEU A 313 -4.69 -6.40 17.23
CA LEU A 313 -3.76 -5.83 16.26
C LEU A 313 -3.21 -4.47 16.75
N PRO A 314 -2.08 -4.01 16.18
CA PRO A 314 -1.60 -2.65 16.41
C PRO A 314 -2.68 -1.62 16.06
N LYS A 315 -2.74 -0.53 16.81
CA LYS A 315 -3.64 0.60 16.51
C LYS A 315 -3.27 1.33 15.22
N LEU A 316 -1.98 1.33 14.87
CA LEU A 316 -1.41 2.04 13.74
C LEU A 316 -0.56 1.11 12.88
N LEU A 317 -0.90 1.01 11.59
CA LEU A 317 -0.05 0.44 10.56
C LEU A 317 0.48 1.53 9.65
N VAL A 318 1.77 1.53 9.42
CA VAL A 318 2.45 2.50 8.57
C VAL A 318 3.11 1.77 7.40
N TYR A 319 2.84 2.25 6.19
CA TYR A 319 3.47 1.81 4.96
C TYR A 319 4.29 2.96 4.35
N SER A 320 5.62 2.81 4.32
CA SER A 320 6.54 3.73 3.65
C SER A 320 6.84 3.22 2.24
N ALA A 321 6.48 4.01 1.22
CA ALA A 321 6.50 3.55 -0.15
C ALA A 321 6.80 4.68 -1.17
N HIS A 322 6.26 4.54 -2.38
CA HIS A 322 6.54 5.39 -3.54
C HIS A 322 5.27 6.08 -4.05
N ASP A 323 5.42 7.07 -4.92
CA ASP A 323 4.31 7.70 -5.63
C ASP A 323 3.49 6.70 -6.44
N THR A 324 4.16 5.76 -7.14
CA THR A 324 3.50 4.68 -7.88
C THR A 324 2.61 3.81 -7.01
N THR A 325 3.00 3.55 -5.75
CA THR A 325 2.21 2.79 -4.78
C THR A 325 0.94 3.54 -4.38
N LEU A 326 1.07 4.87 -4.12
CA LEU A 326 -0.08 5.71 -3.78
C LEU A 326 -1.05 5.83 -4.95
N VAL A 327 -0.51 6.12 -6.15
CA VAL A 327 -1.34 6.28 -7.36
C VAL A 327 -2.06 4.97 -7.69
N ALA A 328 -1.37 3.82 -7.63
CA ALA A 328 -2.00 2.52 -7.86
C ALA A 328 -3.16 2.26 -6.88
N LEU A 329 -2.98 2.57 -5.59
CA LEU A 329 -4.03 2.44 -4.58
C LEU A 329 -5.18 3.43 -4.83
N GLN A 330 -4.89 4.70 -5.15
CA GLN A 330 -5.91 5.71 -5.45
C GLN A 330 -6.71 5.37 -6.72
N MET A 331 -6.08 4.77 -7.73
CA MET A 331 -6.75 4.25 -8.92
C MET A 331 -7.67 3.05 -8.59
N ALA A 332 -7.23 2.17 -7.68
CA ALA A 332 -8.06 1.05 -7.21
C ALA A 332 -9.28 1.52 -6.39
N LEU A 333 -9.17 2.66 -5.72
CA LEU A 333 -10.25 3.30 -4.99
C LEU A 333 -11.11 4.24 -5.86
N ASP A 334 -10.69 4.48 -7.11
CA ASP A 334 -11.28 5.46 -8.03
C ASP A 334 -11.32 6.89 -7.44
N VAL A 335 -10.21 7.29 -6.77
CA VAL A 335 -10.06 8.60 -6.11
C VAL A 335 -8.79 9.35 -6.53
N TYR A 336 -8.15 8.91 -7.61
CA TYR A 336 -6.96 9.57 -8.13
C TYR A 336 -7.29 10.93 -8.75
N ASN A 337 -6.53 11.96 -8.33
CA ASN A 337 -6.76 13.35 -8.76
C ASN A 337 -6.12 13.72 -10.11
N GLY A 338 -5.40 12.80 -10.75
CA GLY A 338 -4.71 13.05 -12.03
C GLY A 338 -3.27 13.54 -11.91
N GLU A 339 -2.74 13.75 -10.71
CA GLU A 339 -1.42 14.30 -10.46
C GLU A 339 -0.54 13.31 -9.67
N GLN A 340 0.77 13.36 -9.93
CA GLN A 340 1.73 12.61 -9.12
C GLN A 340 1.61 13.00 -7.64
N ALA A 341 1.52 12.00 -6.77
CA ALA A 341 1.55 12.20 -5.33
C ALA A 341 2.85 12.91 -4.91
N PRO A 342 2.80 14.10 -4.25
CA PRO A 342 3.99 14.85 -3.83
C PRO A 342 4.84 14.08 -2.82
N TYR A 343 6.09 14.53 -2.62
CA TYR A 343 6.96 14.00 -1.56
C TYR A 343 6.29 14.11 -0.18
N ALA A 344 6.48 13.10 0.65
CA ALA A 344 5.87 12.96 1.98
C ALA A 344 4.33 13.08 2.00
N SER A 345 3.65 12.97 0.85
CA SER A 345 2.19 12.86 0.83
C SER A 345 1.74 11.57 1.49
N CYS A 346 0.60 11.62 2.19
CA CYS A 346 0.10 10.53 2.99
C CYS A 346 -1.39 10.27 2.75
N HIS A 347 -1.74 9.05 2.37
CA HIS A 347 -3.10 8.55 2.33
C HIS A 347 -3.42 7.81 3.64
N MET A 348 -4.53 8.16 4.27
CA MET A 348 -4.93 7.68 5.59
C MET A 348 -6.25 6.94 5.50
N PHE A 349 -6.34 5.79 6.17
CA PHE A 349 -7.57 5.04 6.41
C PHE A 349 -7.81 5.02 7.91
N GLU A 350 -8.94 5.53 8.35
CA GLU A 350 -9.33 5.60 9.76
C GLU A 350 -10.59 4.77 9.98
N LEU A 351 -10.48 3.72 10.80
CA LEU A 351 -11.60 2.87 11.19
C LEU A 351 -12.19 3.39 12.49
N TYR A 352 -13.46 3.75 12.45
CA TYR A 352 -14.20 4.19 13.61
C TYR A 352 -15.23 3.14 14.03
N GLN A 353 -15.42 2.99 15.33
CA GLN A 353 -16.60 2.37 15.90
C GLN A 353 -17.64 3.45 16.18
N GLU A 354 -18.81 3.31 15.60
CA GLU A 354 -19.92 4.24 15.73
C GLU A 354 -20.70 4.01 17.05
N GLU A 355 -21.54 4.96 17.44
CA GLU A 355 -22.36 4.88 18.66
C GLU A 355 -23.25 3.65 18.73
N ASN A 356 -23.72 3.17 17.58
CA ASN A 356 -24.55 1.97 17.46
C ASN A 356 -23.75 0.65 17.46
N GLY A 357 -22.41 0.72 17.65
CA GLY A 357 -21.51 -0.43 17.64
C GLY A 357 -21.04 -0.88 16.24
N ASN A 358 -21.59 -0.34 15.18
CA ASN A 358 -21.12 -0.61 13.81
C ASN A 358 -19.78 0.07 13.53
N PHE A 359 -19.16 -0.27 12.40
CA PHE A 359 -17.90 0.33 11.99
C PHE A 359 -18.04 1.14 10.69
N SER A 360 -17.28 2.25 10.63
CA SER A 360 -17.15 3.07 9.42
C SER A 360 -15.68 3.33 9.09
N VAL A 361 -15.41 3.57 7.81
CA VAL A 361 -14.08 3.92 7.29
C VAL A 361 -14.13 5.34 6.76
N GLU A 362 -13.20 6.16 7.21
CA GLU A 362 -12.94 7.49 6.65
C GLU A 362 -11.57 7.50 6.01
N MET A 363 -11.46 8.14 4.85
CA MET A 363 -10.20 8.30 4.14
C MET A 363 -9.82 9.77 4.07
N TYR A 364 -8.52 10.03 4.15
CA TYR A 364 -7.95 11.37 4.04
C TYR A 364 -6.67 11.33 3.21
N PHE A 365 -6.37 12.43 2.54
CA PHE A 365 -5.12 12.61 1.82
C PHE A 365 -4.44 13.91 2.25
N ARG A 366 -3.17 13.85 2.60
CA ARG A 366 -2.32 14.99 2.90
C ARG A 366 -1.22 15.09 1.85
N ASN A 367 -1.26 16.15 1.04
CA ASN A 367 -0.29 16.41 -0.02
C ASN A 367 0.47 17.73 0.17
N GLU A 368 0.15 18.49 1.21
CA GLU A 368 0.81 19.74 1.56
C GLU A 368 1.14 19.76 3.06
N SER A 369 2.40 20.11 3.41
CA SER A 369 2.85 20.11 4.81
C SER A 369 2.16 21.17 5.67
N THR A 370 1.71 22.26 5.05
CA THR A 370 1.09 23.42 5.74
C THR A 370 -0.41 23.28 5.92
N LYS A 371 -1.05 22.32 5.25
CA LYS A 371 -2.50 22.14 5.28
C LYS A 371 -2.93 20.88 6.03
N ALA A 372 -4.12 20.94 6.60
CA ALA A 372 -4.78 19.75 7.13
C ALA A 372 -5.06 18.74 6.01
N PRO A 373 -5.06 17.43 6.32
CA PRO A 373 -5.48 16.43 5.34
C PRO A 373 -6.92 16.69 4.89
N TRP A 374 -7.16 16.57 3.60
CA TRP A 374 -8.52 16.69 3.05
C TRP A 374 -9.25 15.35 3.05
N PRO A 375 -10.57 15.34 3.19
CA PRO A 375 -11.35 14.11 3.12
C PRO A 375 -11.36 13.55 1.71
N VAL A 376 -11.17 12.24 1.59
CA VAL A 376 -11.29 11.47 0.35
C VAL A 376 -12.53 10.58 0.48
N THR A 377 -13.40 10.62 -0.53
CA THR A 377 -14.66 9.88 -0.48
C THR A 377 -14.68 8.80 -1.55
N LEU A 378 -14.91 7.55 -1.13
CA LEU A 378 -15.08 6.43 -2.05
C LEU A 378 -16.34 6.65 -2.90
N PRO A 379 -16.27 6.54 -4.24
CA PRO A 379 -17.45 6.65 -5.10
C PRO A 379 -18.57 5.70 -4.67
N GLY A 380 -19.78 6.22 -4.57
CA GLY A 380 -20.95 5.45 -4.11
C GLY A 380 -21.06 5.25 -2.59
N CYS A 381 -20.19 5.87 -1.80
CA CYS A 381 -20.27 5.85 -0.34
C CYS A 381 -20.27 7.27 0.25
N PRO A 382 -20.92 7.53 1.40
CA PRO A 382 -20.69 8.79 2.11
C PRO A 382 -19.26 8.85 2.67
N HIS A 383 -18.79 10.04 3.08
CA HIS A 383 -17.47 10.20 3.67
C HIS A 383 -17.24 9.23 4.86
N ARG A 384 -18.21 9.11 5.75
CA ARG A 384 -18.27 8.07 6.78
C ARG A 384 -18.84 6.80 6.15
N CYS A 385 -18.01 6.09 5.41
CA CYS A 385 -18.44 4.90 4.68
C CYS A 385 -18.63 3.73 5.64
N PRO A 386 -19.82 3.14 5.77
CA PRO A 386 -20.00 1.92 6.54
C PRO A 386 -19.01 0.84 6.08
N LEU A 387 -18.36 0.15 7.01
CA LEU A 387 -17.31 -0.84 6.67
C LEU A 387 -17.82 -1.88 5.67
N GLN A 388 -19.06 -2.35 5.81
CA GLN A 388 -19.64 -3.33 4.90
C GLN A 388 -19.80 -2.77 3.48
N ASP A 389 -20.19 -1.50 3.36
CA ASP A 389 -20.29 -0.84 2.06
C ASP A 389 -18.89 -0.59 1.45
N PHE A 390 -17.91 -0.18 2.27
CA PHE A 390 -16.52 -0.06 1.83
C PHE A 390 -16.02 -1.40 1.25
N LEU A 391 -16.23 -2.51 1.97
CA LEU A 391 -15.83 -3.84 1.51
C LEU A 391 -16.56 -4.25 0.23
N ARG A 392 -17.87 -4.01 0.14
CA ARG A 392 -18.69 -4.33 -1.03
C ARG A 392 -18.28 -3.53 -2.26
N LEU A 393 -18.09 -2.21 -2.12
CA LEU A 393 -17.76 -1.31 -3.23
C LEU A 393 -16.33 -1.54 -3.77
N THR A 394 -15.41 -1.95 -2.92
CA THR A 394 -14.02 -2.24 -3.32
C THR A 394 -13.78 -3.69 -3.74
N GLU A 395 -14.78 -4.59 -3.63
CA GLU A 395 -14.65 -5.99 -4.01
C GLU A 395 -14.25 -6.20 -5.48
N PRO A 396 -14.80 -5.46 -6.47
CA PRO A 396 -14.46 -5.66 -7.87
C PRO A 396 -12.98 -5.47 -8.24
N VAL A 397 -12.26 -4.66 -7.47
CA VAL A 397 -10.86 -4.32 -7.72
C VAL A 397 -9.87 -5.05 -6.78
N VAL A 398 -10.34 -6.06 -6.06
CA VAL A 398 -9.50 -6.92 -5.23
C VAL A 398 -9.29 -8.27 -5.92
N PRO A 399 -8.04 -8.70 -6.18
CA PRO A 399 -7.78 -9.99 -6.81
C PRO A 399 -8.14 -11.13 -5.84
N ARG A 400 -8.75 -12.19 -6.38
CA ARG A 400 -9.00 -13.44 -5.63
C ARG A 400 -7.77 -14.32 -5.60
N ASP A 401 -7.13 -14.45 -6.76
CA ASP A 401 -5.86 -15.13 -6.95
C ASP A 401 -5.01 -14.32 -7.93
N TRP A 402 -4.12 -13.48 -7.39
CA TRP A 402 -3.28 -12.61 -8.20
C TRP A 402 -2.39 -13.37 -9.18
N GLN A 403 -1.88 -14.54 -8.79
CA GLN A 403 -0.99 -15.33 -9.66
C GLN A 403 -1.75 -15.87 -10.86
N GLN A 404 -2.97 -16.34 -10.64
CA GLN A 404 -3.85 -16.82 -11.71
C GLN A 404 -4.31 -15.67 -12.61
N GLU A 405 -4.71 -14.55 -12.00
CA GLU A 405 -5.22 -13.38 -12.73
C GLU A 405 -4.12 -12.67 -13.56
N CYS A 406 -2.85 -12.84 -13.20
CA CYS A 406 -1.70 -12.35 -13.97
C CYS A 406 -1.33 -13.22 -15.16
N GLN A 407 -1.89 -14.44 -15.31
CA GLN A 407 -1.63 -15.26 -16.49
C GLN A 407 -2.41 -14.73 -17.70
N LEU A 408 -1.86 -14.93 -18.89
CA LEU A 408 -2.62 -14.73 -20.11
C LEU A 408 -3.72 -15.81 -20.20
N ALA A 409 -4.90 -15.42 -20.65
CA ALA A 409 -5.93 -16.39 -20.99
C ALA A 409 -5.32 -17.38 -22.01
N SER A 410 -5.30 -18.68 -21.67
CA SER A 410 -4.86 -19.72 -22.60
C SER A 410 -5.69 -19.64 -23.88
N SER A 411 -5.04 -19.45 -25.02
CA SER A 411 -5.77 -19.48 -26.28
C SER A 411 -6.36 -20.89 -26.49
N PRO A 412 -7.50 -21.03 -27.18
CA PRO A 412 -8.01 -22.35 -27.54
C PRO A 412 -6.98 -23.22 -28.23
N ALA A 413 -6.05 -22.60 -28.97
CA ALA A 413 -4.95 -23.28 -29.65
C ALA A 413 -3.92 -23.88 -28.66
N ASP A 414 -3.61 -23.17 -27.56
CA ASP A 414 -2.69 -23.66 -26.52
C ASP A 414 -3.29 -24.84 -25.74
N THR A 415 -4.60 -24.81 -25.52
CA THR A 415 -5.32 -25.92 -24.87
C THR A 415 -5.31 -27.17 -25.76
N VAL A 416 -5.48 -27.01 -27.09
CA VAL A 416 -5.41 -28.11 -28.05
C VAL A 416 -3.99 -28.66 -28.14
N LEU A 417 -2.95 -27.79 -28.10
CA LEU A 417 -1.55 -28.22 -28.11
C LEU A 417 -1.20 -29.01 -26.83
N LEU A 418 -1.63 -28.54 -25.67
CA LEU A 418 -1.41 -29.21 -24.41
C LEU A 418 -2.09 -30.58 -24.34
N LEU A 419 -3.33 -30.68 -24.82
CA LEU A 419 -4.07 -31.94 -24.96
C LEU A 419 -3.38 -32.89 -25.96
N THR A 420 -2.90 -32.38 -27.10
CA THR A 420 -2.19 -33.21 -28.07
C THR A 420 -0.86 -33.72 -27.53
N VAL A 421 -0.13 -32.96 -26.73
CA VAL A 421 1.10 -33.40 -26.07
C VAL A 421 0.80 -34.45 -25.00
N LEU A 422 -0.23 -34.23 -24.16
CA LEU A 422 -0.66 -35.20 -23.14
C LEU A 422 -1.13 -36.52 -23.75
N PHE A 423 -1.90 -36.47 -24.85
CA PHE A 423 -2.32 -37.68 -25.56
C PHE A 423 -1.16 -38.42 -26.28
N ARG A 424 -0.13 -37.69 -26.74
CA ARG A 424 1.08 -38.34 -27.33
C ARG A 424 1.97 -39.00 -26.27
N THR A 425 2.04 -38.45 -25.05
CA THR A 425 2.81 -39.07 -23.94
C THR A 425 2.14 -40.30 -23.36
N GLN A 426 0.82 -40.43 -23.48
CA GLN A 426 0.10 -41.64 -23.05
C GLN A 426 0.07 -42.76 -24.10
N ALA A 427 0.42 -42.48 -25.34
CA ALA A 427 0.35 -43.42 -26.46
C ALA A 427 1.68 -44.17 -26.76
N GLN A 428 2.71 -44.07 -25.91
CA GLN A 428 3.91 -44.93 -26.07
C GLN A 428 3.70 -46.24 -25.30
N PRO A 429 3.67 -47.39 -25.99
CA PRO A 429 3.69 -48.71 -25.30
C PRO A 429 5.06 -48.91 -24.62
N PRO A 430 5.12 -49.66 -23.52
CA PRO A 430 6.35 -49.93 -22.84
C PRO A 430 7.30 -50.76 -23.75
N GLY A 431 8.35 -50.09 -24.27
CA GLY A 431 9.38 -50.71 -25.04
C GLY A 431 10.21 -51.61 -24.14
N TYR A 432 10.32 -52.91 -24.50
CA TYR A 432 11.23 -53.89 -23.95
C TYR A 432 12.66 -53.35 -23.93
N ARG A 433 13.27 -53.28 -22.78
CA ARG A 433 14.71 -53.06 -22.64
C ARG A 433 15.41 -54.41 -22.90
N HIS A 434 16.14 -54.49 -24.01
CA HIS A 434 17.20 -55.48 -24.18
C HIS A 434 18.35 -55.16 -23.22
N LEU A 435 18.69 -56.10 -22.40
CA LEU A 435 19.94 -56.12 -21.65
C LEU A 435 21.07 -56.46 -22.65
N PRO A 436 22.19 -55.76 -22.68
CA PRO A 436 23.37 -56.25 -23.41
C PRO A 436 24.07 -57.32 -22.55
N ASP A 437 24.27 -58.48 -23.17
CA ASP A 437 25.13 -59.55 -22.68
C ASP A 437 26.57 -59.03 -22.54
N GLY A 438 27.23 -59.50 -21.48
CA GLY A 438 28.62 -59.20 -21.28
C GLY A 438 29.51 -60.02 -22.16
N GLU A 439 30.67 -59.45 -22.50
CA GLU A 439 31.94 -60.17 -22.67
C GLU A 439 33.11 -59.19 -22.71
N ASP A 440 33.93 -59.26 -21.72
CA ASP A 440 35.34 -59.64 -21.65
C ASP A 440 36.38 -58.91 -22.51
N ARG A 441 37.41 -58.42 -21.80
CA ARG A 441 38.86 -58.36 -22.14
C ARG A 441 39.38 -57.20 -22.97
N ALA A 442 40.12 -56.34 -22.43
CA ALA A 442 41.59 -56.22 -22.29
C ALA A 442 41.93 -54.84 -21.67
#